data_d956fb4cc00f0f73d8e61ac835bf92cb
#
_entry.id   d956fb4cc00f0f73d8e61ac835bf92cb
#
_cell.length_a   1.000
_cell.length_b   1.000
_cell.length_c   1.000
_cell.angle_alpha   90.00
_cell.angle_beta   90.00
_cell.angle_gamma   90.00
#
_symmetry.space_group_name_H-M   'P 1'
#
loop_
_entity.id
_entity.type
_entity.pdbx_description
1 polymer ?
#
loop_
_entity_poly.entity_id
_entity_poly.type
_entity_poly.pdbx_seq_one_letter_code
_entity_poly.pdbx_strand_id
1 'polypeptide(L)'
;KILRQCIKDIPNGPINVDDGKIVLPPKEKVMTSMEELIHQFMIVTQGQDAPTGEVYFGAENPKGELGFYINSLGGGTPHRLKIRAPSFVNLSILSHMLPGHMMADVVAILGSLDFVMGECDR
;
A
#
# COMPACT_ATOMS: atom_id res chain seq x y z
N LYS A 1 -11.72 11.79 18.43
CA LYS A 1 -12.68 12.81 17.94
C LYS A 1 -13.00 12.55 16.47
N ILE A 2 -12.00 12.48 15.58
CA ILE A 2 -12.14 12.23 14.12
C ILE A 2 -12.91 10.95 13.84
N LEU A 3 -12.51 9.80 14.43
CA LEU A 3 -13.18 8.51 14.22
C LEU A 3 -14.67 8.55 14.60
N ARG A 4 -15.03 9.26 15.67
CA ARG A 4 -16.44 9.42 16.06
C ARG A 4 -17.23 10.25 15.04
N GLN A 5 -16.60 11.25 14.44
CA GLN A 5 -17.22 12.03 13.36
C GLN A 5 -17.43 11.17 12.12
N CYS A 6 -16.41 10.41 11.69
CA CYS A 6 -16.53 9.50 10.55
C CYS A 6 -17.68 8.50 10.74
N ILE A 7 -17.80 7.88 11.92
CA ILE A 7 -18.88 6.93 12.21
C ILE A 7 -20.26 7.60 12.17
N LYS A 8 -20.36 8.84 12.65
CA LYS A 8 -21.61 9.59 12.67
C LYS A 8 -22.05 10.04 11.27
N ASP A 9 -21.07 10.41 10.45
CA ASP A 9 -21.31 11.05 9.16
C ASP A 9 -21.19 10.06 7.97
N ILE A 10 -21.08 8.72 8.25
CA ILE A 10 -21.09 7.70 7.20
C ILE A 10 -22.44 7.73 6.48
N PRO A 11 -22.48 8.03 5.17
CA PRO A 11 -23.71 8.01 4.42
C PRO A 11 -24.23 6.58 4.25
N ASN A 12 -25.55 6.42 4.30
CA ASN A 12 -26.18 5.18 3.92
C ASN A 12 -26.12 5.03 2.39
N GLY A 13 -25.49 3.97 1.92
CA GLY A 13 -25.35 3.72 0.49
C GLY A 13 -24.82 2.32 0.19
N PRO A 14 -24.65 1.97 -1.08
CA PRO A 14 -24.02 0.72 -1.47
C PRO A 14 -22.58 0.64 -0.95
N ILE A 15 -22.19 -0.52 -0.47
CA ILE A 15 -20.83 -0.78 0.04
C ILE A 15 -19.81 -0.80 -1.10
N ASN A 16 -20.22 -1.32 -2.26
CA ASN A 16 -19.38 -1.47 -3.43
C ASN A 16 -19.73 -0.43 -4.50
N VAL A 17 -18.75 -0.08 -5.31
CA VAL A 17 -18.95 0.73 -6.51
C VAL A 17 -19.78 -0.06 -7.52
N ASP A 18 -20.64 0.61 -8.26
CA ASP A 18 -21.42 -0.01 -9.34
C ASP A 18 -20.58 -0.10 -10.64
N ASP A 19 -19.50 -0.86 -10.57
CA ASP A 19 -18.64 -1.16 -11.72
C ASP A 19 -18.29 -2.66 -11.71
N GLY A 20 -18.95 -3.40 -12.62
CA GLY A 20 -18.72 -4.83 -12.76
C GLY A 20 -17.29 -5.23 -13.15
N LYS A 21 -16.44 -4.30 -13.63
CA LYS A 21 -15.04 -4.59 -13.94
C LYS A 21 -14.16 -4.69 -12.69
N ILE A 22 -14.58 -4.05 -11.61
CA ILE A 22 -13.78 -3.90 -10.38
C ILE A 22 -14.34 -4.78 -9.28
N VAL A 23 -15.65 -4.90 -9.20
CA VAL A 23 -16.34 -5.56 -8.11
C VAL A 23 -16.59 -7.02 -8.44
N LEU A 24 -16.26 -7.90 -7.49
CA LEU A 24 -16.59 -9.31 -7.60
C LEU A 24 -18.11 -9.53 -7.65
N PRO A 25 -18.59 -10.40 -8.53
CA PRO A 25 -20.01 -10.71 -8.61
C PRO A 25 -20.53 -11.36 -7.30
N PRO A 26 -21.82 -11.22 -6.98
CA PRO A 26 -22.42 -11.85 -5.82
C PRO A 26 -22.23 -13.37 -5.84
N LYS A 27 -21.87 -13.96 -4.70
CA LYS A 27 -21.58 -15.39 -4.59
C LYS A 27 -22.66 -16.30 -5.12
N GLU A 28 -23.93 -15.92 -4.95
CA GLU A 28 -25.09 -16.67 -5.46
C GLU A 28 -25.10 -16.72 -6.98
N LYS A 29 -24.77 -15.61 -7.66
CA LYS A 29 -24.70 -15.55 -9.12
C LYS A 29 -23.52 -16.36 -9.64
N VAL A 30 -22.38 -16.33 -8.95
CA VAL A 30 -21.19 -17.11 -9.32
C VAL A 30 -21.46 -18.61 -9.31
N MET A 31 -22.33 -19.07 -8.42
CA MET A 31 -22.70 -20.50 -8.30
C MET A 31 -23.75 -20.95 -9.33
N THR A 32 -24.44 -20.02 -9.96
CA THR A 32 -25.58 -20.32 -10.86
C THR A 32 -25.35 -19.87 -12.31
N SER A 33 -24.44 -18.91 -12.55
CA SER A 33 -24.14 -18.37 -13.87
C SER A 33 -22.68 -18.62 -14.25
N MET A 34 -22.46 -19.23 -15.41
CA MET A 34 -21.12 -19.49 -15.94
C MET A 34 -20.37 -18.19 -16.25
N GLU A 35 -21.03 -17.18 -16.74
CA GLU A 35 -20.45 -15.87 -17.09
C GLU A 35 -19.90 -15.18 -15.85
N GLU A 36 -20.65 -15.18 -14.76
CA GLU A 36 -20.24 -14.60 -13.49
C GLU A 36 -19.08 -15.38 -12.84
N LEU A 37 -19.05 -16.71 -13.01
CA LEU A 37 -17.94 -17.54 -12.56
C LEU A 37 -16.66 -17.21 -13.33
N ILE A 38 -16.72 -17.07 -14.65
CA ILE A 38 -15.58 -16.69 -15.49
C ILE A 38 -15.11 -15.28 -15.11
N HIS A 39 -16.03 -14.36 -14.92
CA HIS A 39 -15.73 -12.99 -14.53
C HIS A 39 -15.00 -12.94 -13.17
N GLN A 40 -15.51 -13.66 -12.17
CA GLN A 40 -14.81 -13.77 -10.89
C GLN A 40 -13.42 -14.38 -11.03
N PHE A 41 -13.29 -15.44 -11.83
CA PHE A 41 -12.00 -16.09 -12.07
C PHE A 41 -10.99 -15.11 -12.69
N MET A 42 -11.39 -14.34 -13.68
CA MET A 42 -10.54 -13.35 -14.32
C MET A 42 -10.10 -12.24 -13.35
N ILE A 43 -11.03 -11.69 -12.58
CA ILE A 43 -10.69 -10.64 -11.60
C ILE A 43 -9.70 -11.17 -10.54
N VAL A 44 -9.91 -12.40 -10.04
CA VAL A 44 -9.08 -12.97 -8.97
C VAL A 44 -7.70 -13.40 -9.46
N THR A 45 -7.58 -13.92 -10.69
CA THR A 45 -6.33 -14.47 -11.22
C THR A 45 -5.49 -13.44 -11.95
N GLN A 46 -6.11 -12.61 -12.77
CA GLN A 46 -5.41 -11.62 -13.59
C GLN A 46 -5.38 -10.23 -12.94
N GLY A 47 -6.35 -9.93 -12.08
CA GLY A 47 -6.56 -8.60 -11.56
C GLY A 47 -7.07 -7.64 -12.64
N GLN A 48 -6.90 -6.35 -12.40
CA GLN A 48 -7.27 -5.30 -13.34
C GLN A 48 -6.06 -4.89 -14.18
N ASP A 49 -6.29 -4.67 -15.46
CA ASP A 49 -5.28 -4.11 -16.34
C ASP A 49 -5.05 -2.63 -16.00
N ALA A 50 -3.83 -2.31 -15.60
CA ALA A 50 -3.43 -0.93 -15.39
C ALA A 50 -3.17 -0.22 -16.73
N PRO A 51 -3.54 1.06 -16.88
CA PRO A 51 -3.19 1.84 -18.06
C PRO A 51 -1.66 1.99 -18.17
N THR A 52 -1.19 2.18 -19.39
CA THR A 52 0.22 2.51 -19.64
C THR A 52 0.53 3.91 -19.14
N GLY A 53 1.64 4.05 -18.42
CA GLY A 53 2.06 5.35 -17.90
C GLY A 53 2.96 5.25 -16.69
N GLU A 54 3.38 6.40 -16.22
CA GLU A 54 4.19 6.54 -15.02
C GLU A 54 3.47 7.41 -14.00
N VAL A 55 3.54 7.01 -12.74
CA VAL A 55 2.97 7.76 -11.64
C VAL A 55 3.87 7.68 -10.41
N TYR A 56 4.03 8.80 -9.73
CA TYR A 56 4.55 8.86 -8.38
C TYR A 56 3.46 9.37 -7.44
N PHE A 57 3.25 8.65 -6.36
CA PHE A 57 2.34 9.07 -5.30
C PHE A 57 3.00 8.89 -3.95
N GLY A 58 3.10 9.99 -3.20
CA GLY A 58 3.56 10.01 -1.82
C GLY A 58 2.35 10.11 -0.86
N ALA A 59 2.28 9.19 0.07
CA ALA A 59 1.26 9.18 1.12
C ALA A 59 1.89 9.46 2.49
N GLU A 60 1.13 10.11 3.37
CA GLU A 60 1.54 10.31 4.74
C GLU A 60 1.44 8.99 5.52
N ASN A 61 2.56 8.60 6.13
CA ASN A 61 2.66 7.46 7.03
C ASN A 61 3.11 7.98 8.41
N PRO A 62 2.74 7.34 9.53
CA PRO A 62 3.17 7.75 10.87
C PRO A 62 4.67 7.99 11.04
N LYS A 63 5.50 7.34 10.25
CA LYS A 63 6.97 7.45 10.29
C LYS A 63 7.58 8.40 9.25
N GLY A 64 6.73 8.97 8.40
CA GLY A 64 7.14 9.90 7.34
C GLY A 64 6.43 9.63 6.02
N GLU A 65 6.96 10.16 4.92
CA GLU A 65 6.39 9.96 3.59
C GLU A 65 6.71 8.56 3.06
N LEU A 66 5.67 7.79 2.73
CA LEU A 66 5.76 6.55 1.98
C LEU A 66 5.42 6.81 0.52
N GLY A 67 6.41 6.73 -0.36
CA GLY A 67 6.25 7.02 -1.79
C GLY A 67 6.30 5.77 -2.66
N PHE A 68 5.42 5.73 -3.66
CA PHE A 68 5.39 4.68 -4.68
C PHE A 68 5.58 5.31 -6.06
N TYR A 69 6.65 4.93 -6.74
CA TYR A 69 6.82 5.19 -8.16
C TYR A 69 6.51 3.93 -8.95
N ILE A 70 5.56 4.02 -9.86
CA ILE A 70 5.09 2.90 -10.67
C ILE A 70 5.19 3.28 -12.14
N ASN A 71 5.84 2.43 -12.93
CA ASN A 71 5.83 2.49 -14.38
C ASN A 71 5.06 1.27 -14.89
N SER A 72 3.98 1.49 -15.62
CA SER A 72 3.12 0.47 -16.21
C SER A 72 3.23 0.50 -17.74
N LEU A 73 3.42 -0.67 -18.33
CA LEU A 73 3.34 -0.89 -19.78
C LEU A 73 1.98 -1.49 -20.21
N GLY A 74 1.02 -1.54 -19.29
CA GLY A 74 -0.24 -2.25 -19.42
C GLY A 74 -0.20 -3.63 -18.76
N GLY A 75 -1.37 -4.18 -18.46
CA GLY A 75 -1.52 -5.45 -17.76
C GLY A 75 -1.50 -5.33 -16.22
N GLY A 76 -1.61 -6.47 -15.55
CA GLY A 76 -1.75 -6.56 -14.09
C GLY A 76 -0.45 -6.42 -13.29
N THR A 77 0.72 -6.41 -13.95
CA THR A 77 2.04 -6.32 -13.28
C THR A 77 2.78 -5.06 -13.69
N PRO A 78 3.35 -4.31 -12.72
CA PRO A 78 4.12 -3.13 -13.05
C PRO A 78 5.44 -3.52 -13.75
N HIS A 79 5.81 -2.76 -14.77
CA HIS A 79 7.11 -2.91 -15.44
C HIS A 79 8.25 -2.49 -14.49
N ARG A 80 8.05 -1.43 -13.73
CA ARG A 80 9.01 -0.97 -12.72
C ARG A 80 8.26 -0.42 -11.51
N LEU A 81 8.69 -0.86 -10.33
CA LEU A 81 8.22 -0.37 -9.06
C LEU A 81 9.40 0.13 -8.24
N LYS A 82 9.30 1.35 -7.70
CA LYS A 82 10.23 1.88 -6.72
C LYS A 82 9.45 2.40 -5.52
N ILE A 83 9.82 1.92 -4.35
CA ILE A 83 9.16 2.30 -3.10
C ILE A 83 10.15 3.16 -2.29
N ARG A 84 9.72 4.35 -1.87
CA ARG A 84 10.44 5.18 -0.92
C ARG A 84 9.92 4.90 0.48
N ALA A 85 10.74 4.26 1.30
CA ALA A 85 10.40 3.96 2.67
C ALA A 85 10.91 5.04 3.62
N PRO A 86 10.09 5.54 4.53
CA PRO A 86 10.51 6.55 5.50
C PRO A 86 11.58 6.02 6.48
N SER A 87 11.43 4.79 6.98
CA SER A 87 12.38 4.20 7.93
C SER A 87 13.77 4.03 7.34
N PHE A 88 13.89 3.65 6.07
CA PHE A 88 15.17 3.54 5.39
C PHE A 88 15.89 4.88 5.30
N VAL A 89 15.16 5.94 4.98
CA VAL A 89 15.72 7.31 4.93
C VAL A 89 16.15 7.77 6.32
N ASN A 90 15.33 7.52 7.35
CA ASN A 90 15.63 7.91 8.73
C ASN A 90 16.86 7.19 9.27
N LEU A 91 17.08 5.92 8.92
CA LEU A 91 18.27 5.18 9.34
C LEU A 91 19.58 5.74 8.77
N SER A 92 19.54 6.49 7.69
CA SER A 92 20.76 7.10 7.12
C SER A 92 21.47 8.07 8.07
N ILE A 93 20.75 8.62 9.06
CA ILE A 93 21.32 9.54 10.06
C ILE A 93 22.22 8.82 11.07
N LEU A 94 22.16 7.50 11.20
CA LEU A 94 22.94 6.73 12.16
C LEU A 94 24.45 6.95 12.02
N SER A 95 24.94 7.10 10.80
CA SER A 95 26.35 7.37 10.54
C SER A 95 26.84 8.66 11.19
N HIS A 96 25.95 9.61 11.45
CA HIS A 96 26.26 10.88 12.11
C HIS A 96 25.96 10.86 13.60
N MET A 97 24.99 10.06 14.03
CA MET A 97 24.58 10.01 15.44
C MET A 97 25.45 9.06 16.29
N LEU A 98 25.94 7.97 15.72
CA LEU A 98 26.69 6.95 16.49
C LEU A 98 28.10 7.36 16.93
N PRO A 99 28.88 8.15 16.16
CA PRO A 99 30.22 8.52 16.58
C PRO A 99 30.21 9.25 17.92
N GLY A 100 31.07 8.79 18.86
CA GLY A 100 31.20 9.38 20.19
C GLY A 100 30.29 8.82 21.28
N HIS A 101 29.38 7.91 20.91
CA HIS A 101 28.50 7.22 21.85
C HIS A 101 29.02 5.83 22.23
N MET A 102 28.56 5.30 23.37
CA MET A 102 28.89 3.94 23.77
C MET A 102 28.09 2.92 22.97
N MET A 103 28.63 1.69 22.87
CA MET A 103 27.94 0.60 22.18
C MET A 103 26.55 0.30 22.77
N ALA A 104 26.37 0.51 24.06
CA ALA A 104 25.07 0.35 24.73
C ALA A 104 24.04 1.39 24.27
N ASP A 105 24.48 2.58 23.85
CA ASP A 105 23.57 3.65 23.42
C ASP A 105 22.99 3.39 22.04
N VAL A 106 23.61 2.51 21.24
CA VAL A 106 23.14 2.16 19.90
C VAL A 106 21.69 1.68 19.92
N VAL A 107 21.33 0.86 20.90
CA VAL A 107 19.95 0.32 21.03
C VAL A 107 18.96 1.45 21.34
N ALA A 108 19.34 2.38 22.21
CA ALA A 108 18.49 3.53 22.55
C ALA A 108 18.32 4.47 21.36
N ILE A 109 19.38 4.73 20.61
CA ILE A 109 19.37 5.56 19.39
C ILE A 109 18.48 4.91 18.32
N LEU A 110 18.64 3.61 18.06
CA LEU A 110 17.79 2.86 17.14
C LEU A 110 16.31 2.89 17.58
N GLY A 111 16.05 2.69 18.87
CA GLY A 111 14.70 2.75 19.41
C GLY A 111 14.06 4.14 19.27
N SER A 112 14.85 5.22 19.35
CA SER A 112 14.36 6.59 19.16
C SER A 112 13.91 6.89 17.72
N LEU A 113 14.50 6.22 16.74
CA LEU A 113 14.11 6.36 15.32
C LEU A 113 12.83 5.58 14.97
N ASP A 114 12.42 4.65 15.83
CA ASP A 114 11.21 3.84 15.65
C ASP A 114 11.10 3.22 14.23
N PHE A 115 12.19 2.64 13.75
CA PHE A 115 12.24 2.05 12.40
C PHE A 115 11.49 0.72 12.32
N VAL A 116 11.00 0.39 11.13
CA VAL A 116 10.36 -0.89 10.82
C VAL A 116 11.27 -1.71 9.91
N MET A 117 11.61 -2.93 10.33
CA MET A 117 12.53 -3.82 9.59
C MET A 117 12.05 -4.09 8.17
N GLY A 118 10.76 -4.34 7.97
CA GLY A 118 10.20 -4.60 6.64
C GLY A 118 10.31 -3.44 5.65
N GLU A 119 10.51 -2.22 6.12
CA GLU A 119 10.77 -1.06 5.26
C GLU A 119 12.25 -0.92 4.89
N CYS A 120 13.14 -1.56 5.64
CA CYS A 120 14.60 -1.48 5.45
C CYS A 120 15.15 -2.66 4.66
N ASP A 121 14.50 -3.82 4.76
CA ASP A 121 14.88 -5.09 4.12
C ASP A 121 14.25 -5.19 2.72
N ARG A 122 14.97 -4.71 1.70
CA ARG A 122 14.52 -4.70 0.30
C ARG A 122 15.62 -5.06 -0.67
#